data_f104bb73fd979b019f5b962b1e485975
#
_entry.id   f104bb73fd979b019f5b962b1e485975
#
_cell.length_a   1.000
_cell.length_b   1.000
_cell.length_c   1.000
_cell.angle_alpha   90.00
_cell.angle_beta   90.00
_cell.angle_gamma   90.00
#
_symmetry.space_group_name_H-M   'P 1'
#
loop_
_entity.id
_entity.type
_entity.pdbx_description
1 polymer ?
#
loop_
_entity_poly.entity_id
_entity_poly.type
_entity_poly.pdbx_seq_one_letter_code
_entity_poly.pdbx_strand_id
1 'polypeptide(L)'
;MMNEDNKDFTLFKHFADKGNVYLMSGLDKSNPDYSDLVSIACHFAKQGKDVKILSPTHYKDPAYHRVFGPLIGTMYFRKCPDLLINGVFYEYESYERPFKAKKVSHMIKRGADQSERIIIDNNKGASDRYILNMIVKRISDKSFRKDIQELYVYEKGSVRRLYKKKKR
;
A
#
# COMPACT_ATOMS: atom_id res chain seq x y z
N MET A 1 25.86 -14.77 -12.05
CA MET A 1 25.66 -14.04 -10.79
C MET A 1 24.16 -13.91 -10.55
N MET A 2 23.63 -14.53 -9.50
CA MET A 2 22.27 -14.25 -9.05
C MET A 2 22.24 -12.81 -8.57
N ASN A 3 21.35 -12.00 -9.14
CA ASN A 3 21.09 -10.64 -8.64
C ASN A 3 20.70 -10.75 -7.16
N GLU A 4 21.34 -9.97 -6.29
CA GLU A 4 21.00 -9.91 -4.85
C GLU A 4 19.52 -9.58 -4.61
N ASP A 5 18.86 -8.91 -5.55
CA ASP A 5 17.43 -8.61 -5.53
C ASP A 5 16.52 -9.84 -5.55
N ASN A 6 17.02 -11.01 -5.97
CA ASN A 6 16.21 -12.23 -6.07
C ASN A 6 16.16 -13.04 -4.78
N LYS A 7 16.93 -12.67 -3.76
CA LYS A 7 17.02 -13.42 -2.49
C LYS A 7 15.81 -13.19 -1.59
N ASP A 8 15.24 -12.00 -1.62
CA ASP A 8 14.16 -11.60 -0.71
C ASP A 8 12.76 -11.84 -1.30
N PHE A 9 12.67 -12.19 -2.59
CA PHE A 9 11.39 -12.30 -3.30
C PHE A 9 11.29 -13.59 -4.11
N THR A 10 10.06 -14.13 -4.17
CA THR A 10 9.69 -15.26 -5.04
C THR A 10 8.61 -14.81 -6.01
N LEU A 11 8.77 -15.16 -7.30
CA LEU A 11 7.72 -14.92 -8.29
C LEU A 11 6.48 -15.72 -7.92
N PHE A 12 5.37 -15.03 -7.76
CA PHE A 12 4.07 -15.62 -7.43
C PHE A 12 3.19 -15.77 -8.67
N LYS A 13 3.14 -14.72 -9.51
CA LYS A 13 2.30 -14.71 -10.71
C LYS A 13 2.92 -13.86 -11.81
N HIS A 14 2.87 -14.38 -13.01
CA HIS A 14 3.29 -13.70 -14.23
C HIS A 14 2.07 -13.44 -15.12
N PHE A 15 1.95 -12.24 -15.63
CA PHE A 15 0.95 -11.89 -16.63
C PHE A 15 1.68 -11.63 -17.95
N ALA A 16 1.40 -12.46 -18.99
CA ALA A 16 2.06 -12.35 -20.29
C ALA A 16 1.93 -10.93 -20.88
N ASP A 17 3.07 -10.38 -21.34
CA ASP A 17 3.19 -9.02 -21.89
C ASP A 17 2.73 -7.88 -20.95
N LYS A 18 2.72 -8.17 -19.64
CA LYS A 18 2.31 -7.23 -18.57
C LYS A 18 3.29 -7.32 -17.41
N GLY A 19 2.79 -7.10 -16.19
CA GLY A 19 3.63 -7.13 -15.00
C GLY A 19 3.62 -8.47 -14.26
N ASN A 20 4.39 -8.49 -13.19
CA ASN A 20 4.56 -9.65 -12.32
C ASN A 20 4.14 -9.33 -10.89
N VAL A 21 3.77 -10.36 -10.15
CA VAL A 21 3.56 -10.30 -8.70
C VAL A 21 4.62 -11.16 -8.01
N TYR A 22 5.30 -10.58 -7.05
CA TYR A 22 6.30 -11.24 -6.21
C TYR A 22 5.86 -11.21 -4.76
N LEU A 23 6.21 -12.26 -4.02
CA LEU A 23 6.02 -12.33 -2.58
C LEU A 23 7.36 -12.21 -1.87
N MET A 24 7.43 -11.36 -0.85
CA MET A 24 8.60 -11.26 0.01
C MET A 24 8.72 -12.50 0.89
N SER A 25 9.96 -12.95 1.13
CA SER A 25 10.25 -14.05 2.05
C SER A 25 9.73 -13.72 3.46
N GLY A 26 9.10 -14.72 4.10
CA GLY A 26 8.53 -14.56 5.45
C GLY A 26 7.14 -13.91 5.48
N LEU A 27 6.52 -13.64 4.32
CA LEU A 27 5.17 -13.12 4.26
C LEU A 27 4.17 -14.09 4.91
N ASP A 28 3.40 -13.59 5.87
CA ASP A 28 2.36 -14.36 6.55
C ASP A 28 1.09 -14.45 5.69
N LYS A 29 0.89 -15.60 5.05
CA LYS A 29 -0.27 -15.87 4.22
C LYS A 29 -1.56 -16.11 5.03
N SER A 30 -1.46 -16.26 6.35
CA SER A 30 -2.62 -16.36 7.25
C SER A 30 -3.16 -14.99 7.68
N ASN A 31 -2.45 -13.91 7.35
CA ASN A 31 -2.93 -12.56 7.61
C ASN A 31 -4.28 -12.33 6.89
N PRO A 32 -5.31 -11.83 7.58
CA PRO A 32 -6.63 -11.55 6.99
C PRO A 32 -6.57 -10.68 5.73
N ASP A 33 -5.59 -9.79 5.61
CA ASP A 33 -5.42 -8.90 4.46
C ASP A 33 -4.72 -9.55 3.27
N TYR A 34 -4.18 -10.77 3.42
CA TYR A 34 -3.38 -11.42 2.37
C TYR A 34 -4.13 -11.57 1.05
N SER A 35 -5.37 -12.03 1.09
CA SER A 35 -6.18 -12.22 -0.12
C SER A 35 -6.46 -10.90 -0.85
N ASP A 36 -6.70 -9.83 -0.11
CA ASP A 36 -6.90 -8.50 -0.67
C ASP A 36 -5.61 -7.95 -1.27
N LEU A 37 -4.48 -8.12 -0.59
CA LEU A 37 -3.17 -7.72 -1.10
C LEU A 37 -2.82 -8.44 -2.41
N VAL A 38 -3.10 -9.74 -2.51
CA VAL A 38 -2.93 -10.50 -3.76
C VAL A 38 -3.83 -9.96 -4.86
N SER A 39 -5.09 -9.69 -4.56
CA SER A 39 -6.05 -9.13 -5.52
C SER A 39 -5.62 -7.75 -6.02
N ILE A 40 -5.20 -6.87 -5.12
CA ILE A 40 -4.66 -5.55 -5.44
C ILE A 40 -3.41 -5.67 -6.32
N ALA A 41 -2.47 -6.52 -5.93
CA ALA A 41 -1.24 -6.75 -6.67
C ALA A 41 -1.52 -7.25 -8.10
N CYS A 42 -2.42 -8.21 -8.25
CA CYS A 42 -2.84 -8.72 -9.57
C CYS A 42 -3.51 -7.64 -10.42
N HIS A 43 -4.30 -6.75 -9.81
CA HIS A 43 -4.91 -5.63 -10.52
C HIS A 43 -3.85 -4.72 -11.16
N PHE A 44 -2.83 -4.32 -10.41
CA PHE A 44 -1.75 -3.50 -10.94
C PHE A 44 -0.85 -4.25 -11.93
N ALA A 45 -0.58 -5.53 -11.68
CA ALA A 45 0.24 -6.34 -12.60
C ALA A 45 -0.44 -6.51 -13.98
N LYS A 46 -1.75 -6.68 -14.03
CA LYS A 46 -2.53 -6.67 -15.27
C LYS A 46 -2.44 -5.35 -16.05
N GLN A 47 -2.07 -4.26 -15.38
CA GLN A 47 -1.81 -2.96 -16.00
C GLN A 47 -0.34 -2.76 -16.40
N GLY A 48 0.48 -3.80 -16.37
CA GLY A 48 1.89 -3.77 -16.77
C GLY A 48 2.86 -3.33 -15.67
N LYS A 49 2.44 -3.32 -14.40
CA LYS A 49 3.30 -2.94 -13.28
C LYS A 49 3.86 -4.16 -12.56
N ASP A 50 5.13 -4.12 -12.17
CA ASP A 50 5.70 -5.10 -11.27
C ASP A 50 5.33 -4.76 -9.82
N VAL A 51 4.80 -5.73 -9.12
CA VAL A 51 4.28 -5.57 -7.76
C VAL A 51 4.95 -6.56 -6.83
N LYS A 52 5.47 -6.07 -5.72
CA LYS A 52 6.01 -6.87 -4.62
C LYS A 52 5.10 -6.72 -3.42
N ILE A 53 4.60 -7.83 -2.88
CA ILE A 53 3.87 -7.87 -1.60
C ILE A 53 4.91 -8.04 -0.51
N LEU A 54 4.95 -7.11 0.44
CA LEU A 54 6.00 -6.96 1.42
C LEU A 54 5.61 -7.59 2.76
N SER A 55 6.61 -8.02 3.51
CA SER A 55 6.47 -8.55 4.87
C SER A 55 7.03 -7.56 5.88
N PRO A 56 6.35 -7.34 7.01
CA PRO A 56 6.92 -6.54 8.09
C PRO A 56 8.30 -7.06 8.48
N THR A 57 9.27 -6.17 8.54
CA THR A 57 10.67 -6.52 8.78
C THR A 57 11.27 -5.54 9.79
N HIS A 58 11.98 -6.07 10.78
CA HIS A 58 12.62 -5.21 11.77
C HIS A 58 13.73 -4.38 11.11
N TYR A 59 13.82 -3.09 11.45
CA TYR A 59 14.75 -2.14 10.82
C TYR A 59 16.24 -2.46 11.00
N LYS A 60 16.59 -3.32 11.97
CA LYS A 60 17.95 -3.83 12.16
C LYS A 60 18.26 -5.05 11.30
N ASP A 61 17.25 -5.67 10.68
CA ASP A 61 17.44 -6.80 9.81
C ASP A 61 18.08 -6.34 8.48
N PRO A 62 19.10 -7.04 7.97
CA PRO A 62 19.66 -6.73 6.65
C PRO A 62 18.63 -6.71 5.52
N ALA A 63 17.57 -7.53 5.60
CA ALA A 63 16.47 -7.51 4.62
C ALA A 63 15.72 -6.18 4.61
N TYR A 64 15.60 -5.50 5.76
CA TYR A 64 14.99 -4.15 5.80
C TYR A 64 15.79 -3.16 4.93
N HIS A 65 17.10 -3.19 5.03
CA HIS A 65 17.97 -2.28 4.27
C HIS A 65 17.90 -2.56 2.76
N ARG A 66 17.76 -3.82 2.36
CA ARG A 66 17.61 -4.18 0.94
C ARG A 66 16.25 -3.80 0.36
N VAL A 67 15.17 -4.04 1.11
CA VAL A 67 13.80 -3.86 0.62
C VAL A 67 13.25 -2.46 0.91
N PHE A 68 13.43 -1.97 2.15
CA PHE A 68 12.93 -0.69 2.62
C PHE A 68 14.00 0.41 2.68
N GLY A 69 15.16 0.15 2.10
CA GLY A 69 16.29 1.10 2.08
C GLY A 69 15.92 2.51 1.64
N PRO A 70 15.08 2.70 0.60
CA PRO A 70 14.63 4.03 0.18
C PRO A 70 13.89 4.84 1.25
N LEU A 71 13.38 4.21 2.30
CA LEU A 71 12.72 4.90 3.42
C LEU A 71 13.71 5.44 4.47
N ILE A 72 14.98 4.99 4.44
CA ILE A 72 16.02 5.45 5.36
C ILE A 72 16.29 6.95 5.10
N GLY A 73 16.32 7.74 6.17
CA GLY A 73 16.47 9.20 6.06
C GLY A 73 15.17 9.95 5.75
N THR A 74 14.05 9.25 5.61
CA THR A 74 12.72 9.85 5.47
C THR A 74 11.94 9.76 6.77
N MET A 75 10.78 10.43 6.82
CA MET A 75 9.84 10.32 7.95
C MET A 75 9.22 8.91 8.06
N TYR A 76 9.37 8.06 7.04
CA TYR A 76 8.85 6.68 7.01
C TYR A 76 9.90 5.65 7.40
N PHE A 77 11.07 6.07 7.89
CA PHE A 77 12.06 5.14 8.44
C PHE A 77 11.43 4.29 9.56
N ARG A 78 11.74 3.00 9.58
CA ARG A 78 11.18 1.95 10.44
C ARG A 78 9.72 1.55 10.12
N LYS A 79 9.14 2.11 9.07
CA LYS A 79 7.85 1.67 8.55
C LYS A 79 8.03 0.53 7.56
N CYS A 80 6.98 -0.26 7.41
CA CYS A 80 6.93 -1.39 6.48
C CYS A 80 5.62 -1.33 5.68
N PRO A 81 5.54 -0.46 4.65
CA PRO A 81 4.39 -0.46 3.75
C PRO A 81 4.15 -1.84 3.13
N ASP A 82 2.91 -2.15 2.80
CA ASP A 82 2.50 -3.49 2.37
C ASP A 82 2.90 -3.84 0.94
N LEU A 83 3.05 -2.84 0.07
CA LEU A 83 3.28 -3.04 -1.36
C LEU A 83 4.38 -2.14 -1.90
N LEU A 84 5.15 -2.69 -2.84
CA LEU A 84 6.07 -1.96 -3.69
C LEU A 84 5.63 -2.14 -5.14
N ILE A 85 5.16 -1.06 -5.79
CA ILE A 85 4.60 -1.08 -7.14
C ILE A 85 5.48 -0.22 -8.03
N ASN A 86 6.18 -0.83 -8.98
CA ASN A 86 7.19 -0.16 -9.84
C ASN A 86 8.14 0.73 -9.03
N GLY A 87 8.66 0.23 -7.91
CA GLY A 87 9.60 0.96 -7.06
C GLY A 87 8.98 2.02 -6.13
N VAL A 88 7.66 2.09 -6.03
CA VAL A 88 6.92 3.04 -5.19
C VAL A 88 6.15 2.32 -4.09
N PHE A 89 6.30 2.77 -2.85
CA PHE A 89 5.64 2.16 -1.69
C PHE A 89 4.19 2.60 -1.54
N TYR A 90 3.33 1.64 -1.20
CA TYR A 90 1.91 1.82 -0.90
C TYR A 90 1.53 1.07 0.36
N GLU A 91 0.68 1.68 1.18
CA GLU A 91 0.07 1.05 2.35
C GLU A 91 -1.37 0.68 2.06
N TYR A 92 -1.77 -0.52 2.48
CA TYR A 92 -3.15 -0.99 2.43
C TYR A 92 -3.78 -0.95 3.82
N GLU A 93 -4.93 -0.34 3.92
CA GLU A 93 -5.68 -0.23 5.18
C GLU A 93 -7.06 -0.87 5.05
N SER A 94 -7.29 -1.88 5.87
CA SER A 94 -8.57 -2.57 6.00
C SER A 94 -9.25 -2.27 7.33
N TYR A 95 -10.48 -2.77 7.51
CA TYR A 95 -11.19 -2.73 8.78
C TYR A 95 -11.85 -4.09 9.07
N GLU A 96 -11.73 -4.55 10.31
CA GLU A 96 -12.13 -5.91 10.72
C GLU A 96 -13.59 -6.03 11.18
N ARG A 97 -14.34 -4.94 11.31
CA ARG A 97 -15.67 -4.93 11.97
C ARG A 97 -16.67 -4.11 11.18
N PRO A 98 -17.98 -4.16 11.53
CA PRO A 98 -19.00 -3.42 10.79
C PRO A 98 -18.57 -1.99 10.48
N PHE A 99 -18.77 -1.63 9.22
CA PHE A 99 -18.36 -0.32 8.71
C PHE A 99 -19.07 0.80 9.48
N LYS A 100 -18.28 1.75 9.93
CA LYS A 100 -18.76 3.05 10.40
C LYS A 100 -18.03 4.12 9.62
N ALA A 101 -18.74 5.15 9.17
CA ALA A 101 -18.18 6.22 8.35
C ALA A 101 -16.88 6.83 8.92
N LYS A 102 -16.79 7.00 10.25
CA LYS A 102 -15.58 7.48 10.93
C LYS A 102 -14.34 6.61 10.72
N LYS A 103 -14.48 5.35 10.33
CA LYS A 103 -13.34 4.45 10.08
C LYS A 103 -12.55 4.85 8.83
N VAL A 104 -13.18 5.47 7.84
CA VAL A 104 -12.47 6.00 6.66
C VAL A 104 -11.40 7.00 7.09
N SER A 105 -11.73 7.93 7.97
CA SER A 105 -10.76 8.90 8.50
C SER A 105 -9.61 8.22 9.26
N HIS A 106 -9.90 7.17 10.03
CA HIS A 106 -8.87 6.39 10.73
C HIS A 106 -7.97 5.61 9.77
N MET A 107 -8.53 4.98 8.72
CA MET A 107 -7.73 4.30 7.69
C MET A 107 -6.79 5.27 6.99
N ILE A 108 -7.28 6.46 6.60
CA ILE A 108 -6.45 7.49 5.98
C ILE A 108 -5.31 7.91 6.92
N LYS A 109 -5.60 8.13 8.19
CA LYS A 109 -4.59 8.52 9.19
C LYS A 109 -3.54 7.43 9.38
N ARG A 110 -3.95 6.19 9.62
CA ARG A 110 -3.02 5.06 9.81
C ARG A 110 -2.18 4.81 8.56
N GLY A 111 -2.81 4.83 7.39
CA GLY A 111 -2.10 4.65 6.13
C GLY A 111 -1.06 5.74 5.90
N ALA A 112 -1.39 7.01 6.19
CA ALA A 112 -0.46 8.13 6.08
C ALA A 112 0.72 8.05 7.07
N ASP A 113 0.58 7.30 8.16
CA ASP A 113 1.68 7.02 9.09
C ASP A 113 2.69 6.01 8.53
N GLN A 114 2.31 5.23 7.52
CA GLN A 114 3.15 4.20 6.89
C GLN A 114 3.67 4.60 5.52
N SER A 115 2.88 5.34 4.75
CA SER A 115 3.22 5.74 3.38
C SER A 115 2.47 7.02 2.97
N GLU A 116 3.02 7.75 2.04
CA GLU A 116 2.31 8.87 1.40
C GLU A 116 1.33 8.43 0.30
N ARG A 117 1.29 7.14 -0.02
CA ARG A 117 0.36 6.50 -0.96
C ARG A 117 -0.42 5.41 -0.26
N ILE A 118 -1.73 5.53 -0.28
CA ILE A 118 -2.64 4.74 0.53
C ILE A 118 -3.66 4.06 -0.36
N ILE A 119 -3.94 2.79 -0.07
CA ILE A 119 -5.06 2.03 -0.65
C ILE A 119 -5.98 1.68 0.51
N ILE A 120 -7.24 2.09 0.46
CA ILE A 120 -8.21 1.77 1.52
C ILE A 120 -9.23 0.74 1.05
N ASP A 121 -9.59 -0.17 1.94
CA ASP A 121 -10.73 -1.06 1.75
C ASP A 121 -12.03 -0.26 1.75
N ASN A 122 -12.76 -0.29 0.62
CA ASN A 122 -14.07 0.32 0.47
C ASN A 122 -15.13 -0.68 0.03
N ASN A 123 -14.97 -1.96 0.34
CA ASN A 123 -15.95 -3.01 -0.03
C ASN A 123 -17.34 -2.76 0.59
N LYS A 124 -17.45 -1.95 1.63
CA LYS A 124 -18.72 -1.53 2.23
C LYS A 124 -19.32 -0.26 1.62
N GLY A 125 -18.64 0.36 0.65
CA GLY A 125 -19.22 1.33 -0.24
C GLY A 125 -19.45 2.72 0.35
N ALA A 126 -18.48 3.30 1.06
CA ALA A 126 -18.51 4.75 1.32
C ALA A 126 -18.48 5.52 -0.01
N SER A 127 -19.22 6.61 -0.10
CA SER A 127 -19.23 7.42 -1.33
C SER A 127 -17.89 8.11 -1.56
N ASP A 128 -17.53 8.33 -2.82
CA ASP A 128 -16.33 9.04 -3.21
C ASP A 128 -16.28 10.44 -2.59
N ARG A 129 -17.40 11.14 -2.60
CA ARG A 129 -17.52 12.46 -2.00
C ARG A 129 -17.20 12.44 -0.51
N TYR A 130 -17.66 11.42 0.21
CA TYR A 130 -17.36 11.28 1.63
C TYR A 130 -15.87 11.05 1.87
N ILE A 131 -15.25 10.13 1.11
CA ILE A 131 -13.82 9.82 1.23
C ILE A 131 -12.98 11.07 0.90
N LEU A 132 -13.30 11.78 -0.18
CA LEU A 132 -12.59 13.00 -0.57
C LEU A 132 -12.72 14.09 0.51
N ASN A 133 -13.88 14.25 1.13
CA ASN A 133 -14.06 15.19 2.23
C ASN A 133 -13.18 14.81 3.44
N MET A 134 -12.99 13.51 3.72
CA MET A 134 -12.11 13.06 4.80
C MET A 134 -10.63 13.36 4.50
N ILE A 135 -10.22 13.22 3.22
CA ILE A 135 -8.86 13.60 2.80
C ILE A 135 -8.65 15.11 3.00
N VAL A 136 -9.57 15.94 2.51
CA VAL A 136 -9.50 17.40 2.63
C VAL A 136 -9.42 17.82 4.10
N LYS A 137 -10.28 17.27 4.96
CA LYS A 137 -10.24 17.54 6.41
C LYS A 137 -8.88 17.20 7.01
N ARG A 138 -8.31 16.07 6.61
CA ARG A 138 -7.03 15.62 7.14
C ARG A 138 -5.88 16.53 6.70
N ILE A 139 -5.82 16.90 5.42
CA ILE A 139 -4.79 17.77 4.87
C ILE A 139 -4.91 19.20 5.43
N SER A 140 -6.12 19.66 5.72
CA SER A 140 -6.39 20.98 6.29
C SER A 140 -6.11 21.06 7.80
N ASP A 141 -5.95 19.94 8.47
CA ASP A 141 -5.62 19.90 9.89
C ASP A 141 -4.14 20.25 10.08
N LYS A 142 -3.86 21.37 10.74
CA LYS A 142 -2.50 21.84 11.01
C LYS A 142 -1.68 20.88 11.88
N SER A 143 -2.32 20.00 12.65
CA SER A 143 -1.67 18.95 13.44
C SER A 143 -1.28 17.74 12.61
N PHE A 144 -1.86 17.56 11.44
CA PHE A 144 -1.56 16.48 10.52
C PHE A 144 -0.32 16.81 9.69
N ARG A 145 0.83 16.34 10.14
CA ARG A 145 2.14 16.64 9.52
C ARG A 145 2.55 15.64 8.43
N LYS A 146 1.63 14.81 7.96
CA LYS A 146 1.89 13.82 6.92
C LYS A 146 1.46 14.36 5.56
N ASP A 147 2.12 13.88 4.51
CA ASP A 147 1.73 14.17 3.14
C ASP A 147 0.96 12.98 2.56
N ILE A 148 -0.09 13.25 1.80
CA ILE A 148 -0.83 12.25 1.04
C ILE A 148 -0.66 12.60 -0.44
N GLN A 149 0.07 11.77 -1.16
CA GLN A 149 0.31 11.95 -2.60
C GLN A 149 -0.79 11.33 -3.44
N GLU A 150 -1.22 10.12 -3.05
CA GLU A 150 -2.27 9.39 -3.75
C GLU A 150 -3.13 8.61 -2.77
N LEU A 151 -4.42 8.49 -3.07
CA LEU A 151 -5.32 7.57 -2.42
C LEU A 151 -6.11 6.77 -3.45
N TYR A 152 -6.09 5.46 -3.26
CA TYR A 152 -6.84 4.49 -4.03
C TYR A 152 -7.92 3.85 -3.15
N VAL A 153 -8.99 3.41 -3.77
CA VAL A 153 -10.00 2.58 -3.13
C VAL A 153 -10.00 1.18 -3.74
N TYR A 154 -10.03 0.18 -2.88
CA TYR A 154 -10.19 -1.22 -3.24
C TYR A 154 -11.63 -1.65 -3.02
N GLU A 155 -12.30 -2.08 -4.08
CA GLU A 155 -13.71 -2.50 -4.08
C GLU A 155 -13.87 -3.74 -4.96
N LYS A 156 -14.34 -4.84 -4.38
CA LYS A 156 -14.73 -6.06 -5.12
C LYS A 156 -13.69 -6.53 -6.15
N GLY A 157 -12.43 -6.59 -5.74
CA GLY A 157 -11.33 -7.05 -6.58
C GLY A 157 -10.77 -6.01 -7.55
N SER A 158 -11.28 -4.79 -7.55
CA SER A 158 -10.83 -3.69 -8.39
C SER A 158 -10.23 -2.55 -7.57
N VAL A 159 -9.24 -1.88 -8.12
CA VAL A 159 -8.59 -0.72 -7.50
C VAL A 159 -8.71 0.47 -8.42
N ARG A 160 -9.16 1.60 -7.88
CA ARG A 160 -9.22 2.86 -8.64
C ARG A 160 -8.64 4.00 -7.83
N ARG A 161 -7.94 4.92 -8.49
CA ARG A 161 -7.41 6.10 -7.85
C ARG A 161 -8.50 7.13 -7.66
N LEU A 162 -8.69 7.55 -6.41
CA LEU A 162 -9.67 8.56 -6.05
C LEU A 162 -9.05 9.95 -5.86
N TYR A 163 -7.81 9.99 -5.37
CA TYR A 163 -7.12 11.24 -5.10
C TYR A 163 -5.66 11.18 -5.60
N LYS A 164 -5.21 12.28 -6.17
CA LYS A 164 -3.81 12.54 -6.50
C LYS A 164 -3.49 14.00 -6.22
N LYS A 165 -2.44 14.24 -5.43
CA LYS A 165 -1.93 15.58 -5.19
C LYS A 165 -1.45 16.20 -6.51
N LYS A 166 -1.91 17.40 -6.82
CA LYS A 166 -1.41 18.15 -7.98
C LYS A 166 0.04 18.57 -7.72
N LYS A 167 0.91 18.34 -8.68
CA LYS A 167 2.24 18.96 -8.67
C LYS A 167 2.04 20.46 -8.82
N ARG A 168 2.60 21.24 -7.90
CA ARG A 168 2.72 22.70 -8.06
C ARG A 168 3.81 23.01 -9.07
#